data_1f657e9406e0f0f8632e1788e5fdf450
#
_entry.id   1f657e9406e0f0f8632e1788e5fdf450
#
_cell.length_a   1.000
_cell.length_b   1.000
_cell.length_c   1.000
_cell.angle_alpha   90.00
_cell.angle_beta   90.00
_cell.angle_gamma   90.00
#
_symmetry.space_group_name_H-M   'P 1'
#
loop_
_entity.id
_entity.type
_entity.pdbx_description
1 polymer ?
#
loop_
_entity_poly.entity_id
_entity_poly.type
_entity_poly.pdbx_seq_one_letter_code
_entity_poly.pdbx_strand_id
1 'polypeptide(L)'
;MSFNLYMFIANKFLIKKSHYFFLFLYITLLIGFLYDENTVGGAAYDFSILSKAIISFSLNYQETLENYYDFSISHYPYYYIFLSFLYGIFDSFYVVKLITLHISLILPFVVYKILKIKFGVKNIYVFYLPGILFLSPYFRTSAVWALNDNIALIFFSLSIFYYLKTLNEKKENKILVFALLNLASLALAAYVRQYYAIFAIFYFYKFFNLFNYKILLWYICTGIILSFPALKISIYNSNLNYSFNFFTTNIFNNITLSLSIFFVYLIPVYFAKKNIKEIFIFYKKNLTILLLNIFFILLLFFFFDYASNKGQSGGGLIYKIFYIENYTFVFFGILLIACLMISHFSILNYKNNILITLLILIMVPMNSIFQKYLDPLSFILIFSLFDNSVLKNFVNTLKKNINYFYLYFFIIYVGSIWYYYFRSNIL
;
A
#
# COMPACT_ATOMS: atom_id res chain seq x y z
N MET A 1 -3.45 33.30 -30.58
CA MET A 1 -2.17 33.35 -29.82
C MET A 1 -2.36 33.58 -28.30
N SER A 2 -3.42 34.23 -27.83
CA SER A 2 -3.68 34.55 -26.41
C SER A 2 -4.02 33.35 -25.49
N PHE A 3 -4.76 32.36 -25.97
CA PHE A 3 -5.22 31.24 -25.15
C PHE A 3 -4.07 30.29 -24.72
N ASN A 4 -3.10 30.04 -25.60
CA ASN A 4 -1.94 29.21 -25.26
C ASN A 4 -1.00 29.90 -24.26
N LEU A 5 -0.84 31.21 -24.32
CA LEU A 5 -0.03 32.00 -23.40
C LEU A 5 -0.66 32.01 -22.00
N TYR A 6 -1.98 32.19 -21.91
CA TYR A 6 -2.72 32.15 -20.65
C TYR A 6 -2.63 30.76 -19.97
N MET A 7 -2.79 29.70 -20.75
CA MET A 7 -2.61 28.32 -20.26
C MET A 7 -1.17 28.06 -19.77
N PHE A 8 -0.17 28.59 -20.45
CA PHE A 8 1.25 28.46 -20.06
C PHE A 8 1.53 29.18 -18.74
N ILE A 9 1.05 30.42 -18.58
CA ILE A 9 1.21 31.23 -17.36
C ILE A 9 0.45 30.59 -16.20
N ALA A 10 -0.79 30.16 -16.40
CA ALA A 10 -1.59 29.49 -15.39
C ALA A 10 -0.95 28.16 -14.92
N ASN A 11 -0.40 27.37 -15.85
CA ASN A 11 0.32 26.15 -15.53
C ASN A 11 1.61 26.43 -14.73
N LYS A 12 2.39 27.47 -15.09
CA LYS A 12 3.61 27.85 -14.36
C LYS A 12 3.28 28.30 -12.93
N PHE A 13 2.20 29.05 -12.74
CA PHE A 13 1.74 29.49 -11.43
C PHE A 13 1.23 28.33 -10.56
N LEU A 14 0.49 27.38 -11.12
CA LEU A 14 0.02 26.18 -10.42
C LEU A 14 1.18 25.25 -10.03
N ILE A 15 2.19 25.10 -10.89
CA ILE A 15 3.41 24.36 -10.57
C ILE A 15 4.14 25.02 -9.40
N LYS A 16 4.26 26.33 -9.36
CA LYS A 16 4.87 27.05 -8.24
C LYS A 16 4.09 26.84 -6.94
N LYS A 17 2.76 26.90 -6.97
CA LYS A 17 1.90 26.61 -5.82
C LYS A 17 2.06 25.18 -5.32
N SER A 18 2.21 24.21 -6.22
CA SER A 18 2.38 22.80 -5.82
C SER A 18 3.70 22.55 -5.09
N HIS A 19 4.78 23.25 -5.43
CA HIS A 19 6.05 23.15 -4.69
C HIS A 19 5.89 23.63 -3.23
N TYR A 20 5.24 24.77 -3.02
CA TYR A 20 4.94 25.24 -1.67
C TYR A 20 4.04 24.28 -0.88
N PHE A 21 3.09 23.66 -1.56
CA PHE A 21 2.22 22.67 -0.95
C PHE A 21 3.02 21.44 -0.47
N PHE A 22 3.90 20.87 -1.31
CA PHE A 22 4.74 19.74 -0.90
C PHE A 22 5.77 20.14 0.16
N LEU A 23 6.32 21.33 0.09
CA LEU A 23 7.18 21.88 1.15
C LEU A 23 6.45 21.96 2.49
N PHE A 24 5.21 22.42 2.50
CA PHE A 24 4.37 22.44 3.69
C PHE A 24 4.16 21.03 4.26
N LEU A 25 3.79 20.04 3.41
CA LEU A 25 3.62 18.67 3.83
C LEU A 25 4.92 18.06 4.40
N TYR A 26 6.04 18.35 3.77
CA TYR A 26 7.36 17.93 4.25
C TYR A 26 7.69 18.55 5.63
N ILE A 27 7.42 19.83 5.83
CA ILE A 27 7.59 20.48 7.13
C ILE A 27 6.73 19.79 8.19
N THR A 28 5.47 19.45 7.89
CA THR A 28 4.64 18.72 8.86
C THR A 28 5.22 17.34 9.22
N LEU A 29 5.87 16.66 8.27
CA LEU A 29 6.53 15.39 8.53
C LEU A 29 7.78 15.57 9.40
N LEU A 30 8.57 16.63 9.17
CA LEU A 30 9.72 16.97 10.02
C LEU A 30 9.28 17.30 11.44
N ILE A 31 8.17 18.03 11.60
CA ILE A 31 7.59 18.28 12.93
C ILE A 31 7.21 16.96 13.58
N GLY A 32 6.56 16.04 12.86
CA GLY A 32 6.26 14.69 13.34
C GLY A 32 7.51 13.93 13.80
N PHE A 33 8.60 14.06 13.06
CA PHE A 33 9.90 13.47 13.43
C PHE A 33 10.47 14.04 14.73
N LEU A 34 10.43 15.37 14.90
CA LEU A 34 10.94 16.05 16.11
C LEU A 34 10.15 15.68 17.37
N TYR A 35 8.89 15.31 17.24
CA TYR A 35 8.00 14.90 18.35
C TYR A 35 7.77 13.38 18.41
N ASP A 36 8.61 12.57 17.74
CA ASP A 36 8.50 11.11 17.72
C ASP A 36 7.07 10.62 17.43
N GLU A 37 6.45 11.18 16.36
CA GLU A 37 5.07 10.91 15.97
C GLU A 37 4.77 9.41 15.89
N ASN A 38 3.81 8.93 16.69
CA ASN A 38 3.39 7.53 16.77
C ASN A 38 1.86 7.39 16.71
N THR A 39 1.25 7.97 15.67
CA THR A 39 -0.21 8.09 15.50
C THR A 39 -0.94 6.77 15.27
N VAL A 40 -0.22 5.68 15.05
CA VAL A 40 -0.81 4.34 14.82
C VAL A 40 -0.59 3.38 15.98
N GLY A 41 0.20 3.79 16.98
CA GLY A 41 0.63 2.94 18.09
C GLY A 41 1.60 1.84 17.67
N GLY A 42 2.38 1.35 18.61
CA GLY A 42 3.26 0.21 18.40
C GLY A 42 4.56 0.50 17.62
N ALA A 43 4.70 1.63 16.91
CA ALA A 43 5.90 1.87 16.10
C ALA A 43 7.18 2.02 16.94
N ALA A 44 7.09 2.68 18.08
CA ALA A 44 8.21 2.76 19.03
C ALA A 44 8.59 1.38 19.56
N TYR A 45 7.59 0.55 19.85
CA TYR A 45 7.79 -0.84 20.27
C TYR A 45 8.41 -1.68 19.15
N ASP A 46 7.85 -1.62 17.93
CA ASP A 46 8.42 -2.29 16.77
C ASP A 46 9.90 -1.88 16.59
N PHE A 47 10.19 -0.57 16.63
CA PHE A 47 11.55 -0.08 16.49
C PHE A 47 12.49 -0.55 17.62
N SER A 48 11.99 -0.68 18.85
CA SER A 48 12.80 -1.21 19.97
C SER A 48 13.27 -2.67 19.76
N ILE A 49 12.45 -3.48 19.07
CA ILE A 49 12.84 -4.83 18.66
C ILE A 49 13.84 -4.77 17.52
N LEU A 50 13.57 -3.94 16.50
CA LEU A 50 14.43 -3.81 15.33
C LEU A 50 15.81 -3.25 15.67
N SER A 51 15.90 -2.31 16.62
CA SER A 51 17.17 -1.72 17.05
C SER A 51 18.16 -2.73 17.62
N LYS A 52 17.66 -3.76 18.30
CA LYS A 52 18.52 -4.87 18.80
C LYS A 52 19.17 -5.63 17.65
N ALA A 53 18.39 -6.00 16.62
CA ALA A 53 18.93 -6.66 15.45
C ALA A 53 19.91 -5.76 14.67
N ILE A 54 19.61 -4.45 14.55
CA ILE A 54 20.48 -3.48 13.89
C ILE A 54 21.83 -3.38 14.59
N ILE A 55 21.85 -3.26 15.91
CA ILE A 55 23.10 -3.23 16.70
C ILE A 55 23.87 -4.55 16.53
N SER A 56 23.20 -5.69 16.65
CA SER A 56 23.82 -6.99 16.52
C SER A 56 24.49 -7.17 15.16
N PHE A 57 23.79 -6.83 14.05
CA PHE A 57 24.37 -6.86 12.70
C PHE A 57 25.56 -5.90 12.54
N SER A 58 25.58 -4.76 13.23
CA SER A 58 26.70 -3.82 13.18
C SER A 58 27.94 -4.32 13.91
N LEU A 59 27.78 -5.17 14.93
CA LEU A 59 28.85 -5.75 15.71
C LEU A 59 29.40 -7.05 15.11
N ASN A 60 28.51 -7.98 14.75
CA ASN A 60 28.90 -9.27 14.20
C ASN A 60 27.82 -9.74 13.18
N TYR A 61 28.10 -9.49 11.92
CA TYR A 61 27.19 -9.81 10.82
C TYR A 61 26.87 -11.31 10.71
N GLN A 62 27.90 -12.15 10.75
CA GLN A 62 27.73 -13.58 10.49
C GLN A 62 26.97 -14.28 11.63
N GLU A 63 27.35 -14.05 12.86
CA GLU A 63 26.70 -14.61 14.03
C GLU A 63 25.22 -14.15 14.11
N THR A 64 24.98 -12.87 13.84
CA THR A 64 23.61 -12.32 13.82
C THR A 64 22.76 -12.94 12.73
N LEU A 65 23.32 -13.24 11.55
CA LEU A 65 22.58 -13.87 10.47
C LEU A 65 22.23 -15.32 10.80
N GLU A 66 23.14 -16.06 11.44
CA GLU A 66 22.94 -17.45 11.89
C GLU A 66 21.87 -17.53 12.99
N ASN A 67 21.87 -16.58 13.93
CA ASN A 67 20.94 -16.52 15.06
C ASN A 67 19.78 -15.51 14.85
N TYR A 68 19.47 -15.17 13.59
CA TYR A 68 18.47 -14.14 13.28
C TYR A 68 17.06 -14.47 13.81
N TYR A 69 16.73 -15.75 13.96
CA TYR A 69 15.45 -16.21 14.51
C TYR A 69 15.23 -15.78 15.99
N ASP A 70 16.30 -15.54 16.77
CA ASP A 70 16.22 -15.16 18.19
C ASP A 70 15.59 -13.78 18.39
N PHE A 71 15.66 -12.91 17.37
CA PHE A 71 15.05 -11.59 17.44
C PHE A 71 13.51 -11.61 17.29
N SER A 72 12.90 -12.78 17.04
CA SER A 72 11.44 -12.91 16.80
C SER A 72 10.92 -12.00 15.69
N ILE A 73 11.75 -11.68 14.70
CA ILE A 73 11.40 -10.85 13.56
C ILE A 73 10.90 -11.74 12.42
N SER A 74 9.68 -11.49 11.93
CA SER A 74 9.03 -12.27 10.87
C SER A 74 9.41 -11.83 9.44
N HIS A 75 10.33 -10.89 9.28
CA HIS A 75 10.73 -10.34 7.99
C HIS A 75 12.16 -10.76 7.65
N TYR A 76 12.50 -10.74 6.35
CA TYR A 76 13.86 -10.99 5.91
C TYR A 76 14.85 -9.93 6.47
N PRO A 77 16.12 -10.27 6.70
CA PRO A 77 17.08 -9.39 7.38
C PRO A 77 17.59 -8.22 6.53
N TYR A 78 17.36 -8.21 5.23
CA TYR A 78 17.99 -7.28 4.27
C TYR A 78 17.86 -5.81 4.64
N TYR A 79 16.67 -5.40 5.10
CA TYR A 79 16.45 -4.02 5.52
C TYR A 79 17.22 -3.68 6.80
N TYR A 80 17.32 -4.59 7.74
CA TYR A 80 18.04 -4.38 9.00
C TYR A 80 19.54 -4.38 8.81
N ILE A 81 20.04 -5.18 7.87
CA ILE A 81 21.44 -5.13 7.41
C ILE A 81 21.74 -3.75 6.80
N PHE A 82 20.85 -3.20 6.00
CA PHE A 82 21.01 -1.84 5.47
C PHE A 82 21.04 -0.79 6.60
N LEU A 83 20.13 -0.88 7.57
CA LEU A 83 20.12 0.03 8.71
C LEU A 83 21.34 -0.14 9.62
N SER A 84 21.85 -1.37 9.79
CA SER A 84 23.06 -1.64 10.60
C SER A 84 24.32 -1.02 9.96
N PHE A 85 24.40 -1.02 8.64
CA PHE A 85 25.45 -0.31 7.91
C PHE A 85 25.42 1.19 8.18
N LEU A 86 24.23 1.81 8.14
CA LEU A 86 24.08 3.22 8.48
C LEU A 86 24.43 3.48 9.96
N TYR A 87 23.97 2.60 10.86
CA TYR A 87 24.27 2.72 12.28
C TYR A 87 25.78 2.58 12.55
N GLY A 88 26.45 1.65 11.90
CA GLY A 88 27.91 1.49 12.02
C GLY A 88 28.72 2.70 11.56
N ILE A 89 28.19 3.51 10.61
CA ILE A 89 28.85 4.75 10.16
C ILE A 89 28.62 5.90 11.13
N PHE A 90 27.39 6.06 11.64
CA PHE A 90 26.96 7.27 12.35
C PHE A 90 26.87 7.10 13.88
N ASP A 91 26.86 5.84 14.36
CA ASP A 91 26.66 5.46 15.77
C ASP A 91 25.47 6.20 16.44
N SER A 92 24.41 6.44 15.66
CA SER A 92 23.26 7.21 16.11
C SER A 92 21.97 6.77 15.44
N PHE A 93 21.02 6.26 16.22
CA PHE A 93 19.67 5.97 15.74
C PHE A 93 18.90 7.19 15.31
N TYR A 94 19.18 8.35 15.89
CA TYR A 94 18.58 9.62 15.43
C TYR A 94 18.94 9.90 13.97
N VAL A 95 20.22 9.78 13.62
CA VAL A 95 20.70 9.98 12.24
C VAL A 95 20.16 8.90 11.31
N VAL A 96 20.12 7.62 11.72
CA VAL A 96 19.54 6.55 10.94
C VAL A 96 18.05 6.81 10.63
N LYS A 97 17.26 7.20 11.64
CA LYS A 97 15.85 7.58 11.47
C LYS A 97 15.70 8.79 10.54
N LEU A 98 16.56 9.81 10.68
CA LEU A 98 16.51 10.99 9.82
C LEU A 98 16.83 10.66 8.34
N ILE A 99 17.83 9.83 8.09
CA ILE A 99 18.16 9.36 6.72
C ILE A 99 16.98 8.58 6.13
N THR A 100 16.39 7.66 6.87
CA THR A 100 15.28 6.84 6.38
C THR A 100 14.01 7.65 6.16
N LEU A 101 13.76 8.69 6.96
CA LEU A 101 12.70 9.66 6.71
C LEU A 101 12.88 10.32 5.33
N HIS A 102 14.09 10.78 5.00
CA HIS A 102 14.37 11.39 3.69
C HIS A 102 14.26 10.38 2.54
N ILE A 103 14.70 9.14 2.74
CA ILE A 103 14.50 8.06 1.77
C ILE A 103 13.00 7.83 1.52
N SER A 104 12.15 7.91 2.56
CA SER A 104 10.71 7.75 2.43
C SER A 104 10.07 8.78 1.49
N LEU A 105 10.67 9.96 1.29
CA LEU A 105 10.20 10.98 0.33
C LEU A 105 10.32 10.53 -1.14
N ILE A 106 11.08 9.49 -1.42
CA ILE A 106 11.14 8.89 -2.77
C ILE A 106 9.76 8.32 -3.15
N LEU A 107 8.97 7.81 -2.19
CA LEU A 107 7.67 7.23 -2.47
C LEU A 107 6.68 8.20 -3.14
N PRO A 108 6.38 9.38 -2.59
CA PRO A 108 5.51 10.35 -3.26
C PRO A 108 6.02 10.75 -4.64
N PHE A 109 7.33 10.83 -4.82
CA PHE A 109 7.92 11.15 -6.12
C PHE A 109 7.71 10.02 -7.14
N VAL A 110 7.93 8.76 -6.77
CA VAL A 110 7.69 7.62 -7.66
C VAL A 110 6.21 7.51 -8.00
N VAL A 111 5.31 7.66 -7.01
CA VAL A 111 3.86 7.66 -7.23
C VAL A 111 3.46 8.78 -8.20
N TYR A 112 4.02 9.99 -8.07
CA TYR A 112 3.80 11.05 -9.05
C TYR A 112 4.20 10.63 -10.47
N LYS A 113 5.36 9.99 -10.65
CA LYS A 113 5.81 9.50 -11.97
C LYS A 113 4.85 8.46 -12.55
N ILE A 114 4.35 7.56 -11.73
CA ILE A 114 3.34 6.56 -12.09
C ILE A 114 2.06 7.25 -12.59
N LEU A 115 1.52 8.17 -11.80
CA LEU A 115 0.29 8.88 -12.14
C LEU A 115 0.43 9.72 -13.41
N LYS A 116 1.61 10.33 -13.61
CA LYS A 116 1.93 11.06 -14.84
C LYS A 116 1.90 10.17 -16.08
N ILE A 117 2.43 8.93 -15.98
CA ILE A 117 2.38 7.96 -17.08
C ILE A 117 0.92 7.56 -17.36
N LYS A 118 0.17 7.27 -16.31
CA LYS A 118 -1.18 6.71 -16.44
C LYS A 118 -2.23 7.73 -16.91
N PHE A 119 -2.23 8.94 -16.34
CA PHE A 119 -3.25 9.97 -16.60
C PHE A 119 -2.79 11.11 -17.50
N GLY A 120 -1.51 11.11 -17.89
CA GLY A 120 -0.92 12.13 -18.74
C GLY A 120 -0.62 13.45 -18.00
N VAL A 121 0.08 14.34 -18.69
CA VAL A 121 0.55 15.63 -18.13
C VAL A 121 -0.53 16.72 -18.14
N LYS A 122 -1.62 16.52 -18.92
CA LYS A 122 -2.63 17.56 -19.14
C LYS A 122 -3.43 17.91 -17.87
N ASN A 123 -3.61 16.96 -16.96
CA ASN A 123 -4.34 17.21 -15.71
C ASN A 123 -3.37 17.57 -14.58
N ILE A 124 -3.14 18.86 -14.38
CA ILE A 124 -2.20 19.36 -13.35
C ILE A 124 -2.63 18.98 -11.92
N TYR A 125 -3.92 18.71 -11.68
CA TYR A 125 -4.41 18.31 -10.35
C TYR A 125 -3.96 16.91 -9.95
N VAL A 126 -3.56 16.06 -10.91
CA VAL A 126 -2.92 14.76 -10.65
C VAL A 126 -1.63 14.92 -9.85
N PHE A 127 -0.98 16.08 -9.98
CA PHE A 127 0.23 16.41 -9.22
C PHE A 127 0.00 16.42 -7.70
N TYR A 128 -1.20 16.77 -7.26
CA TYR A 128 -1.51 16.82 -5.82
C TYR A 128 -1.83 15.45 -5.22
N LEU A 129 -2.22 14.45 -6.01
CA LEU A 129 -2.60 13.13 -5.48
C LEU A 129 -1.51 12.48 -4.58
N PRO A 130 -0.21 12.50 -4.92
CA PRO A 130 0.82 11.91 -4.06
C PRO A 130 0.93 12.55 -2.68
N GLY A 131 0.46 13.80 -2.52
CA GLY A 131 0.43 14.49 -1.22
C GLY A 131 -0.46 13.80 -0.19
N ILE A 132 -1.40 12.95 -0.60
CA ILE A 132 -2.23 12.15 0.30
C ILE A 132 -1.38 11.19 1.14
N LEU A 133 -0.24 10.74 0.63
CA LEU A 133 0.67 9.87 1.39
C LEU A 133 1.10 10.54 2.71
N PHE A 134 1.28 11.86 2.72
CA PHE A 134 1.63 12.60 3.94
C PHE A 134 0.47 12.72 4.94
N LEU A 135 -0.75 12.34 4.56
CA LEU A 135 -1.93 12.21 5.44
C LEU A 135 -2.20 10.75 5.84
N SER A 136 -1.42 9.79 5.33
CA SER A 136 -1.46 8.42 5.81
C SER A 136 -0.73 8.32 7.15
N PRO A 137 -1.41 7.93 8.24
CA PRO A 137 -0.76 7.76 9.54
C PRO A 137 0.38 6.75 9.47
N TYR A 138 0.23 5.70 8.67
CA TYR A 138 1.21 4.62 8.54
C TYR A 138 2.43 5.03 7.73
N PHE A 139 2.26 5.81 6.65
CA PHE A 139 3.39 6.39 5.92
C PHE A 139 4.24 7.28 6.84
N ARG A 140 3.59 8.18 7.60
CA ARG A 140 4.27 9.10 8.50
C ARG A 140 5.01 8.35 9.60
N THR A 141 4.31 7.48 10.31
CA THR A 141 4.89 6.72 11.41
C THR A 141 6.05 5.83 10.94
N SER A 142 5.91 5.17 9.78
CA SER A 142 6.99 4.37 9.19
C SER A 142 8.21 5.23 8.81
N ALA A 143 8.00 6.47 8.32
CA ALA A 143 9.08 7.40 8.00
C ALA A 143 9.81 7.88 9.26
N VAL A 144 9.07 8.20 10.32
CA VAL A 144 9.62 8.72 11.59
C VAL A 144 10.41 7.64 12.33
N TRP A 145 9.91 6.42 12.36
CA TRP A 145 10.50 5.32 13.13
C TRP A 145 11.39 4.37 12.33
N ALA A 146 11.77 4.74 11.11
CA ALA A 146 12.60 3.91 10.23
C ALA A 146 12.07 2.47 10.08
N LEU A 147 10.73 2.30 9.98
CA LEU A 147 10.12 0.99 9.74
C LEU A 147 10.27 0.59 8.27
N ASN A 148 10.19 -0.70 8.02
CA ASN A 148 10.43 -1.28 6.70
C ASN A 148 9.30 -1.04 5.67
N ASP A 149 8.11 -0.57 6.10
CA ASP A 149 6.93 -0.45 5.24
C ASP A 149 7.15 0.52 4.06
N ASN A 150 7.70 1.72 4.32
CA ASN A 150 7.91 2.72 3.28
C ASN A 150 8.95 2.27 2.25
N ILE A 151 10.02 1.60 2.67
CA ILE A 151 11.04 1.08 1.75
C ILE A 151 10.47 0.00 0.85
N ALA A 152 9.67 -0.91 1.40
CA ALA A 152 8.97 -1.91 0.62
C ALA A 152 8.02 -1.28 -0.40
N LEU A 153 7.26 -0.25 0.00
CA LEU A 153 6.37 0.51 -0.88
C LEU A 153 7.11 1.28 -1.98
N ILE A 154 8.31 1.80 -1.72
CA ILE A 154 9.15 2.44 -2.74
C ILE A 154 9.49 1.42 -3.83
N PHE A 155 10.04 0.26 -3.45
CA PHE A 155 10.40 -0.78 -4.40
C PHE A 155 9.17 -1.34 -5.12
N PHE A 156 8.06 -1.54 -4.42
CA PHE A 156 6.81 -1.96 -5.05
C PHE A 156 6.28 -0.91 -6.03
N SER A 157 6.33 0.36 -5.69
CA SER A 157 5.94 1.44 -6.60
C SER A 157 6.87 1.55 -7.81
N LEU A 158 8.19 1.30 -7.63
CA LEU A 158 9.13 1.19 -8.75
C LEU A 158 8.76 0.02 -9.67
N SER A 159 8.32 -1.12 -9.11
CA SER A 159 7.86 -2.23 -9.95
C SER A 159 6.64 -1.81 -10.80
N ILE A 160 5.67 -1.10 -10.22
CA ILE A 160 4.54 -0.55 -10.97
C ILE A 160 5.01 0.45 -12.04
N PHE A 161 5.94 1.32 -11.70
CA PHE A 161 6.49 2.29 -12.64
C PHE A 161 7.11 1.61 -13.86
N TYR A 162 7.95 0.59 -13.66
CA TYR A 162 8.56 -0.16 -14.75
C TYR A 162 7.55 -1.00 -15.53
N TYR A 163 6.54 -1.58 -14.86
CA TYR A 163 5.41 -2.23 -15.53
C TYR A 163 4.71 -1.29 -16.51
N LEU A 164 4.35 -0.08 -16.08
CA LEU A 164 3.71 0.91 -16.95
C LEU A 164 4.65 1.39 -18.08
N LYS A 165 5.95 1.47 -17.82
CA LYS A 165 6.97 1.74 -18.86
C LYS A 165 7.03 0.63 -19.88
N THR A 166 6.98 -0.63 -19.45
CA THR A 166 6.95 -1.80 -20.33
C THR A 166 5.74 -1.75 -21.27
N LEU A 167 4.54 -1.42 -20.74
CA LEU A 167 3.32 -1.34 -21.55
C LEU A 167 3.34 -0.22 -22.61
N ASN A 168 4.08 0.85 -22.37
CA ASN A 168 4.13 2.03 -23.26
C ASN A 168 5.33 2.03 -24.21
N GLU A 169 6.24 1.06 -24.09
CA GLU A 169 7.43 0.97 -24.94
C GLU A 169 7.14 0.14 -26.20
N LYS A 170 7.82 0.48 -27.28
CA LYS A 170 7.68 -0.20 -28.59
C LYS A 170 8.93 -0.99 -28.99
N LYS A 171 10.10 -0.65 -28.42
CA LYS A 171 11.37 -1.29 -28.74
C LYS A 171 11.56 -2.54 -27.90
N GLU A 172 11.65 -3.71 -28.52
CA GLU A 172 11.70 -5.02 -27.84
C GLU A 172 12.80 -5.09 -26.76
N ASN A 173 14.02 -4.61 -27.05
CA ASN A 173 15.12 -4.59 -26.08
C ASN A 173 14.78 -3.74 -24.84
N LYS A 174 14.08 -2.61 -25.00
CA LYS A 174 13.67 -1.78 -23.88
C LYS A 174 12.51 -2.39 -23.11
N ILE A 175 11.59 -3.08 -23.80
CA ILE A 175 10.52 -3.86 -23.18
C ILE A 175 11.13 -4.90 -22.24
N LEU A 176 12.11 -5.68 -22.70
CA LEU A 176 12.81 -6.65 -21.89
C LEU A 176 13.48 -6.00 -20.67
N VAL A 177 14.26 -4.93 -20.86
CA VAL A 177 14.92 -4.22 -19.74
C VAL A 177 13.91 -3.74 -18.71
N PHE A 178 12.80 -3.11 -19.13
CA PHE A 178 11.79 -2.63 -18.19
C PHE A 178 11.04 -3.77 -17.50
N ALA A 179 10.79 -4.89 -18.18
CA ALA A 179 10.19 -6.08 -17.58
C ALA A 179 11.11 -6.68 -16.49
N LEU A 180 12.42 -6.76 -16.76
CA LEU A 180 13.39 -7.24 -15.77
C LEU A 180 13.55 -6.27 -14.59
N LEU A 181 13.53 -4.95 -14.83
CA LEU A 181 13.54 -3.94 -13.75
C LEU A 181 12.24 -3.97 -12.91
N ASN A 182 11.08 -4.25 -13.53
CA ASN A 182 9.84 -4.50 -12.81
C ASN A 182 10.00 -5.66 -11.82
N LEU A 183 10.53 -6.80 -12.30
CA LEU A 183 10.72 -7.99 -11.50
C LEU A 183 11.77 -7.79 -10.38
N ALA A 184 12.91 -7.17 -10.70
CA ALA A 184 13.94 -6.85 -9.72
C ALA A 184 13.40 -5.91 -8.61
N SER A 185 12.64 -4.88 -8.99
CA SER A 185 12.02 -3.99 -8.01
C SER A 185 10.98 -4.72 -7.16
N LEU A 186 10.20 -5.64 -7.73
CA LEU A 186 9.25 -6.46 -6.98
C LEU A 186 9.97 -7.41 -6.01
N ALA A 187 11.08 -8.03 -6.43
CA ALA A 187 11.89 -8.88 -5.56
C ALA A 187 12.47 -8.11 -4.38
N LEU A 188 12.97 -6.89 -4.60
CA LEU A 188 13.44 -6.01 -3.53
C LEU A 188 12.31 -5.63 -2.57
N ALA A 189 11.10 -5.35 -3.07
CA ALA A 189 9.93 -5.13 -2.22
C ALA A 189 9.62 -6.38 -1.37
N ALA A 190 9.66 -7.56 -1.97
CA ALA A 190 9.42 -8.83 -1.30
C ALA A 190 10.50 -9.20 -0.28
N TYR A 191 11.76 -8.82 -0.51
CA TYR A 191 12.85 -8.99 0.46
C TYR A 191 12.67 -8.13 1.71
N VAL A 192 11.96 -7.01 1.59
CA VAL A 192 11.63 -6.15 2.75
C VAL A 192 10.31 -6.60 3.38
N ARG A 193 9.29 -6.91 2.56
CA ARG A 193 7.95 -7.36 2.97
C ARG A 193 7.46 -8.47 2.04
N GLN A 194 7.50 -9.71 2.50
CA GLN A 194 7.28 -10.93 1.70
C GLN A 194 5.96 -10.93 0.91
N TYR A 195 4.89 -10.35 1.46
CA TYR A 195 3.57 -10.38 0.85
C TYR A 195 3.49 -9.64 -0.51
N TYR A 196 4.46 -8.77 -0.84
CA TYR A 196 4.51 -8.17 -2.18
C TYR A 196 4.82 -9.17 -3.29
N ALA A 197 5.45 -10.31 -2.98
CA ALA A 197 5.77 -11.35 -3.95
C ALA A 197 4.53 -11.86 -4.72
N ILE A 198 3.34 -11.84 -4.10
CA ILE A 198 2.09 -12.29 -4.72
C ILE A 198 1.75 -11.51 -6.00
N PHE A 199 2.19 -10.25 -6.11
CA PHE A 199 1.97 -9.45 -7.31
C PHE A 199 2.78 -9.93 -8.54
N ALA A 200 3.74 -10.86 -8.37
CA ALA A 200 4.38 -11.54 -9.49
C ALA A 200 3.35 -12.26 -10.36
N ILE A 201 2.28 -12.81 -9.75
CA ILE A 201 1.17 -13.47 -10.46
C ILE A 201 0.49 -12.48 -11.41
N PHE A 202 0.22 -11.25 -10.94
CA PHE A 202 -0.40 -10.20 -11.75
C PHE A 202 0.49 -9.80 -12.93
N TYR A 203 1.77 -9.52 -12.69
CA TYR A 203 2.68 -9.10 -13.74
C TYR A 203 2.95 -10.23 -14.75
N PHE A 204 3.13 -11.47 -14.28
CA PHE A 204 3.27 -12.63 -15.14
C PHE A 204 2.04 -12.82 -16.03
N TYR A 205 0.82 -12.78 -15.47
CA TYR A 205 -0.42 -12.88 -16.25
C TYR A 205 -0.50 -11.79 -17.33
N LYS A 206 -0.13 -10.55 -17.01
CA LYS A 206 -0.13 -9.45 -17.98
C LYS A 206 0.90 -9.63 -19.07
N PHE A 207 2.12 -10.01 -18.71
CA PHE A 207 3.22 -10.21 -19.69
C PHE A 207 3.00 -11.44 -20.56
N PHE A 208 2.43 -12.50 -20.00
CA PHE A 208 2.04 -13.70 -20.76
C PHE A 208 1.07 -13.39 -21.90
N ASN A 209 0.12 -12.47 -21.66
CA ASN A 209 -0.87 -12.08 -22.67
C ASN A 209 -0.38 -11.02 -23.67
N LEU A 210 0.79 -10.40 -23.43
CA LEU A 210 1.23 -9.24 -24.20
C LEU A 210 2.53 -9.47 -25.00
N PHE A 211 3.41 -10.35 -24.51
CA PHE A 211 4.76 -10.45 -25.05
C PHE A 211 5.07 -11.81 -25.66
N ASN A 212 6.12 -11.84 -26.50
CA ASN A 212 6.62 -13.04 -27.10
C ASN A 212 7.29 -13.96 -26.05
N TYR A 213 7.47 -15.23 -26.41
CA TYR A 213 8.04 -16.26 -25.54
C TYR A 213 9.47 -15.95 -25.07
N LYS A 214 10.26 -15.21 -25.85
CA LYS A 214 11.66 -14.87 -25.49
C LYS A 214 11.70 -13.94 -24.27
N ILE A 215 10.89 -12.88 -24.27
CA ILE A 215 10.79 -11.96 -23.13
C ILE A 215 10.27 -12.69 -21.90
N LEU A 216 9.26 -13.56 -22.11
CA LEU A 216 8.67 -14.33 -21.02
C LEU A 216 9.66 -15.31 -20.40
N LEU A 217 10.47 -16.00 -21.24
CA LEU A 217 11.52 -16.91 -20.77
C LEU A 217 12.55 -16.17 -19.90
N TRP A 218 13.07 -15.03 -20.37
CA TRP A 218 13.99 -14.21 -19.58
C TRP A 218 13.37 -13.73 -18.27
N TYR A 219 12.09 -13.35 -18.30
CA TYR A 219 11.37 -12.92 -17.11
C TYR A 219 11.28 -14.05 -16.09
N ILE A 220 10.93 -15.27 -16.49
CA ILE A 220 10.82 -16.46 -15.61
C ILE A 220 12.22 -16.83 -15.07
N CYS A 221 13.24 -16.93 -15.92
CA CYS A 221 14.59 -17.29 -15.47
C CYS A 221 15.13 -16.29 -14.45
N THR A 222 14.94 -14.99 -14.71
CA THR A 222 15.33 -13.95 -13.74
C THR A 222 14.53 -14.04 -12.44
N GLY A 223 13.24 -14.37 -12.52
CA GLY A 223 12.38 -14.58 -11.34
C GLY A 223 12.88 -15.71 -10.45
N ILE A 224 13.26 -16.83 -11.04
CA ILE A 224 13.84 -17.97 -10.32
C ILE A 224 15.16 -17.56 -9.64
N ILE A 225 16.05 -16.87 -10.34
CA ILE A 225 17.33 -16.41 -9.77
C ILE A 225 17.07 -15.45 -8.60
N LEU A 226 16.18 -14.48 -8.75
CA LEU A 226 15.85 -13.51 -7.70
C LEU A 226 15.08 -14.13 -6.52
N SER A 227 14.41 -15.26 -6.69
CA SER A 227 13.75 -15.94 -5.59
C SER A 227 14.71 -16.72 -4.69
N PHE A 228 15.86 -17.11 -5.21
CA PHE A 228 16.80 -18.00 -4.53
C PHE A 228 17.31 -17.48 -3.16
N PRO A 229 17.73 -16.21 -2.99
CA PRO A 229 18.14 -15.69 -1.69
C PRO A 229 17.02 -15.76 -0.63
N ALA A 230 15.78 -15.44 -1.02
CA ALA A 230 14.64 -15.51 -0.13
C ALA A 230 14.32 -16.95 0.29
N LEU A 231 14.34 -17.89 -0.67
CA LEU A 231 14.13 -19.31 -0.40
C LEU A 231 15.21 -19.87 0.53
N LYS A 232 16.48 -19.52 0.31
CA LYS A 232 17.59 -19.94 1.18
C LYS A 232 17.34 -19.51 2.63
N ILE A 233 17.03 -18.25 2.88
CA ILE A 233 16.75 -17.75 4.23
C ILE A 233 15.50 -18.41 4.83
N SER A 234 14.43 -18.61 4.05
CA SER A 234 13.21 -19.26 4.53
C SER A 234 13.42 -20.72 4.96
N ILE A 235 14.35 -21.42 4.33
CA ILE A 235 14.70 -22.80 4.71
C ILE A 235 15.43 -22.83 6.07
N TYR A 236 16.33 -21.87 6.29
CA TYR A 236 17.14 -21.81 7.53
C TYR A 236 16.42 -21.14 8.71
N ASN A 237 15.36 -20.37 8.46
CA ASN A 237 14.68 -19.62 9.51
C ASN A 237 13.21 -20.05 9.65
N SER A 238 12.93 -20.90 10.65
CA SER A 238 11.58 -21.42 10.90
C SER A 238 10.55 -20.35 11.26
N ASN A 239 10.96 -19.24 11.89
CA ASN A 239 10.06 -18.15 12.27
C ASN A 239 9.47 -17.42 11.05
N LEU A 240 10.20 -17.37 9.93
CA LEU A 240 9.68 -16.82 8.69
C LEU A 240 8.55 -17.68 8.10
N ASN A 241 8.57 -18.99 8.34
CA ASN A 241 7.54 -19.91 7.89
C ASN A 241 6.26 -19.79 8.73
N TYR A 242 6.36 -19.45 10.02
CA TYR A 242 5.20 -19.26 10.90
C TYR A 242 4.36 -18.03 10.53
N SER A 243 4.97 -16.99 9.95
CA SER A 243 4.24 -15.79 9.55
C SER A 243 3.40 -15.98 8.28
N PHE A 244 3.68 -17.00 7.46
CA PHE A 244 2.99 -17.31 6.20
C PHE A 244 2.29 -18.67 6.24
N ASN A 245 1.42 -18.87 7.21
CA ASN A 245 0.71 -20.13 7.33
C ASN A 245 -0.70 -20.04 6.73
N PHE A 246 -0.80 -20.16 5.39
CA PHE A 246 -2.08 -20.15 4.66
C PHE A 246 -3.08 -21.18 5.17
N PHE A 247 -2.59 -22.30 5.70
CA PHE A 247 -3.44 -23.42 6.13
C PHE A 247 -3.99 -23.28 7.55
N THR A 248 -3.35 -22.44 8.40
CA THR A 248 -3.76 -22.25 9.79
C THR A 248 -4.43 -20.89 10.03
N THR A 249 -4.36 -19.97 9.07
CA THR A 249 -5.01 -18.67 9.18
C THR A 249 -6.44 -18.74 8.69
N ASN A 250 -7.37 -18.15 9.42
CA ASN A 250 -8.73 -18.01 8.95
C ASN A 250 -8.79 -17.01 7.78
N ILE A 251 -8.88 -17.53 6.56
CA ILE A 251 -8.90 -16.74 5.32
C ILE A 251 -10.11 -15.78 5.29
N PHE A 252 -11.23 -16.14 5.92
CA PHE A 252 -12.42 -15.30 6.00
C PHE A 252 -12.14 -14.03 6.82
N ASN A 253 -11.36 -14.15 7.91
CA ASN A 253 -10.91 -12.99 8.69
C ASN A 253 -10.07 -12.06 7.82
N ASN A 254 -9.13 -12.62 7.05
CA ASN A 254 -8.24 -11.85 6.21
C ASN A 254 -9.00 -11.10 5.12
N ILE A 255 -9.91 -11.78 4.43
CA ILE A 255 -10.75 -11.17 3.40
C ILE A 255 -11.64 -10.06 4.00
N THR A 256 -12.30 -10.33 5.13
CA THR A 256 -13.19 -9.38 5.80
C THR A 256 -12.48 -8.10 6.18
N LEU A 257 -11.31 -8.22 6.81
CA LEU A 257 -10.54 -7.06 7.24
C LEU A 257 -9.90 -6.32 6.05
N SER A 258 -9.34 -7.04 5.08
CA SER A 258 -8.79 -6.43 3.86
C SER A 258 -9.86 -5.68 3.07
N LEU A 259 -11.08 -6.24 2.96
CA LEU A 259 -12.23 -5.60 2.34
C LEU A 259 -12.56 -4.26 3.05
N SER A 260 -12.61 -4.28 4.38
CA SER A 260 -12.93 -3.10 5.19
C SER A 260 -11.88 -2.00 5.04
N ILE A 261 -10.59 -2.36 5.03
CA ILE A 261 -9.49 -1.40 4.90
C ILE A 261 -9.44 -0.83 3.48
N PHE A 262 -9.53 -1.68 2.45
CA PHE A 262 -9.51 -1.23 1.05
C PHE A 262 -10.69 -0.30 0.74
N PHE A 263 -11.85 -0.57 1.32
CA PHE A 263 -13.05 0.27 1.18
C PHE A 263 -12.82 1.72 1.63
N VAL A 264 -12.12 1.95 2.74
CA VAL A 264 -11.79 3.30 3.23
C VAL A 264 -11.10 4.13 2.15
N TYR A 265 -10.21 3.54 1.35
CA TYR A 265 -9.52 4.24 0.26
C TYR A 265 -10.38 4.41 -1.00
N LEU A 266 -11.40 3.58 -1.16
CA LEU A 266 -12.30 3.64 -2.32
C LEU A 266 -13.42 4.66 -2.15
N ILE A 267 -13.88 4.90 -0.91
CA ILE A 267 -14.97 5.85 -0.61
C ILE A 267 -14.80 7.20 -1.33
N PRO A 268 -13.67 7.93 -1.21
CA PRO A 268 -13.56 9.26 -1.79
C PRO A 268 -13.55 9.26 -3.33
N VAL A 269 -13.21 8.14 -3.96
CA VAL A 269 -13.28 8.00 -5.43
C VAL A 269 -14.74 8.01 -5.92
N TYR A 270 -15.67 7.57 -5.06
CA TYR A 270 -17.11 7.60 -5.34
C TYR A 270 -17.80 8.92 -4.99
N PHE A 271 -17.12 9.89 -4.39
CA PHE A 271 -17.69 11.22 -4.13
C PHE A 271 -18.06 11.98 -5.41
N ALA A 272 -17.49 11.63 -6.56
CA ALA A 272 -17.97 12.15 -7.82
C ALA A 272 -19.43 11.74 -8.04
N LYS A 273 -20.34 12.73 -8.07
CA LYS A 273 -21.81 12.53 -8.16
C LYS A 273 -22.24 11.55 -9.26
N LYS A 274 -21.50 11.52 -10.38
CA LYS A 274 -21.73 10.59 -11.48
C LYS A 274 -21.47 9.13 -11.05
N ASN A 275 -20.44 8.88 -10.27
CA ASN A 275 -20.04 7.54 -9.85
C ASN A 275 -21.08 6.90 -8.92
N ILE A 276 -21.69 7.68 -8.01
CA ILE A 276 -22.77 7.19 -7.13
C ILE A 276 -23.99 6.75 -7.95
N LYS A 277 -24.37 7.51 -8.97
CA LYS A 277 -25.48 7.14 -9.84
C LYS A 277 -25.19 5.88 -10.65
N GLU A 278 -23.95 5.73 -11.13
CA GLU A 278 -23.53 4.55 -11.93
C GLU A 278 -23.66 3.25 -11.12
N ILE A 279 -23.37 3.25 -9.83
CA ILE A 279 -23.47 2.05 -8.98
C ILE A 279 -24.92 1.57 -8.87
N PHE A 280 -25.88 2.48 -8.64
CA PHE A 280 -27.30 2.14 -8.57
C PHE A 280 -27.83 1.58 -9.89
N ILE A 281 -27.47 2.20 -11.01
CA ILE A 281 -27.87 1.74 -12.35
C ILE A 281 -27.27 0.38 -12.64
N PHE A 282 -26.03 0.14 -12.24
CA PHE A 282 -25.33 -1.13 -12.43
C PHE A 282 -26.07 -2.27 -11.72
N TYR A 283 -26.38 -2.13 -10.43
CA TYR A 283 -27.01 -3.20 -9.66
C TYR A 283 -28.49 -3.39 -10.03
N LYS A 284 -29.19 -2.34 -10.48
CA LYS A 284 -30.53 -2.49 -11.04
C LYS A 284 -30.54 -3.37 -12.30
N LYS A 285 -29.46 -3.34 -13.09
CA LYS A 285 -29.31 -4.16 -14.31
C LYS A 285 -28.71 -5.55 -14.05
N ASN A 286 -27.98 -5.72 -12.94
CA ASN A 286 -27.21 -6.93 -12.65
C ASN A 286 -27.60 -7.51 -11.28
N LEU A 287 -28.86 -7.93 -11.14
CA LEU A 287 -29.40 -8.47 -9.89
C LEU A 287 -28.63 -9.70 -9.41
N THR A 288 -28.18 -10.56 -10.31
CA THR A 288 -27.38 -11.74 -9.98
C THR A 288 -26.09 -11.35 -9.23
N ILE A 289 -25.40 -10.31 -9.69
CA ILE A 289 -24.19 -9.84 -9.02
C ILE A 289 -24.52 -9.28 -7.62
N LEU A 290 -25.64 -8.57 -7.48
CA LEU A 290 -26.12 -8.09 -6.18
C LEU A 290 -26.34 -9.27 -5.22
N LEU A 291 -27.06 -10.32 -5.66
CA LEU A 291 -27.34 -11.50 -4.84
C LEU A 291 -26.04 -12.24 -4.46
N LEU A 292 -25.09 -12.37 -5.40
CA LEU A 292 -23.78 -12.96 -5.10
C LEU A 292 -23.00 -12.16 -4.04
N ASN A 293 -23.04 -10.83 -4.06
CA ASN A 293 -22.41 -10.01 -3.05
C ASN A 293 -23.07 -10.18 -1.67
N ILE A 294 -24.42 -10.24 -1.62
CA ILE A 294 -25.15 -10.50 -0.38
C ILE A 294 -24.77 -11.88 0.18
N PHE A 295 -24.81 -12.92 -0.65
CA PHE A 295 -24.41 -14.28 -0.27
C PHE A 295 -22.96 -14.31 0.25
N PHE A 296 -22.03 -13.64 -0.42
CA PHE A 296 -20.64 -13.56 0.00
C PHE A 296 -20.49 -12.91 1.38
N ILE A 297 -21.21 -11.81 1.65
CA ILE A 297 -21.18 -11.17 2.98
C ILE A 297 -21.81 -12.06 4.06
N LEU A 298 -22.86 -12.82 3.74
CA LEU A 298 -23.42 -13.78 4.67
C LEU A 298 -22.39 -14.89 5.00
N LEU A 299 -21.65 -15.40 4.00
CA LEU A 299 -20.55 -16.34 4.26
C LEU A 299 -19.49 -15.72 5.19
N LEU A 300 -19.07 -14.47 4.92
CA LEU A 300 -18.12 -13.79 5.78
C LEU A 300 -18.67 -13.63 7.20
N PHE A 301 -19.94 -13.31 7.37
CA PHE A 301 -20.58 -13.18 8.68
C PHE A 301 -20.54 -14.49 9.48
N PHE A 302 -20.82 -15.63 8.86
CA PHE A 302 -20.82 -16.93 9.54
C PHE A 302 -19.43 -17.46 9.87
N PHE A 303 -18.42 -17.16 9.05
CA PHE A 303 -17.07 -17.69 9.21
C PHE A 303 -16.06 -16.69 9.80
N PHE A 304 -16.51 -15.48 10.12
CA PHE A 304 -15.65 -14.48 10.74
C PHE A 304 -15.47 -14.78 12.23
N ASP A 305 -14.25 -15.13 12.58
CA ASP A 305 -13.84 -15.44 13.96
C ASP A 305 -12.53 -14.70 14.28
N TYR A 306 -12.56 -13.38 14.19
CA TYR A 306 -11.41 -12.55 14.55
C TYR A 306 -11.50 -12.18 16.03
N ALA A 307 -10.92 -13.04 16.89
CA ALA A 307 -10.95 -12.85 18.32
C ALA A 307 -10.24 -11.56 18.75
N SER A 308 -10.97 -10.66 19.35
CA SER A 308 -10.47 -9.43 19.98
C SER A 308 -9.56 -9.69 21.20
N ASN A 309 -9.43 -10.96 21.62
CA ASN A 309 -8.63 -11.40 22.76
C ASN A 309 -7.13 -11.08 22.65
N LYS A 310 -6.66 -10.68 21.48
CA LYS A 310 -5.27 -10.20 21.28
C LYS A 310 -5.14 -8.69 21.47
N GLY A 311 -5.95 -8.15 22.34
CA GLY A 311 -5.95 -6.74 22.71
C GLY A 311 -6.03 -5.86 21.46
N GLN A 312 -6.59 -4.79 21.42
CA GLN A 312 -6.73 -3.70 20.42
C GLN A 312 -5.78 -3.68 19.18
N SER A 313 -4.98 -4.75 18.94
CA SER A 313 -4.02 -4.87 17.87
C SER A 313 -4.67 -5.39 16.58
N GLY A 314 -4.50 -4.66 15.47
CA GLY A 314 -5.01 -5.08 14.16
C GLY A 314 -6.46 -4.68 13.85
N GLY A 315 -7.03 -5.28 12.79
CA GLY A 315 -8.42 -5.14 12.36
C GLY A 315 -8.77 -3.92 11.53
N GLY A 316 -7.98 -2.85 11.57
CA GLY A 316 -8.27 -1.62 10.82
C GLY A 316 -9.33 -0.73 11.45
N LEU A 317 -9.53 0.47 10.85
CA LEU A 317 -10.37 1.54 11.40
C LEU A 317 -11.84 1.10 11.57
N ILE A 318 -12.46 0.56 10.52
CA ILE A 318 -13.90 0.19 10.54
C ILE A 318 -14.15 -0.92 11.56
N TYR A 319 -13.28 -1.91 11.62
CA TYR A 319 -13.36 -2.99 12.60
C TYR A 319 -13.31 -2.45 14.04
N LYS A 320 -12.37 -1.55 14.31
CA LYS A 320 -12.19 -0.95 15.65
C LYS A 320 -13.39 -0.11 16.08
N ILE A 321 -13.98 0.66 15.17
CA ILE A 321 -15.11 1.55 15.49
C ILE A 321 -16.40 0.75 15.69
N PHE A 322 -16.65 -0.28 14.90
CA PHE A 322 -17.97 -0.90 14.88
C PHE A 322 -17.99 -2.31 15.49
N TYR A 323 -16.99 -3.14 15.23
CA TYR A 323 -17.00 -4.51 15.71
C TYR A 323 -16.57 -4.62 17.19
N ILE A 324 -15.49 -3.95 17.57
CA ILE A 324 -15.02 -3.96 18.98
C ILE A 324 -16.06 -3.34 19.93
N GLU A 325 -16.79 -2.33 19.46
CA GLU A 325 -17.86 -1.68 20.22
C GLU A 325 -19.19 -2.45 20.20
N ASN A 326 -19.18 -3.73 19.80
CA ASN A 326 -20.35 -4.62 19.72
C ASN A 326 -21.44 -4.21 18.72
N TYR A 327 -21.11 -3.37 17.73
CA TYR A 327 -22.02 -3.03 16.63
C TYR A 327 -21.82 -3.98 15.42
N THR A 328 -21.84 -5.29 15.68
CA THR A 328 -21.53 -6.33 14.67
C THR A 328 -22.39 -6.22 13.41
N PHE A 329 -23.70 -6.01 13.56
CA PHE A 329 -24.60 -5.86 12.40
C PHE A 329 -24.28 -4.62 11.58
N VAL A 330 -23.91 -3.51 12.23
CA VAL A 330 -23.50 -2.28 11.54
C VAL A 330 -22.19 -2.51 10.77
N PHE A 331 -21.23 -3.23 11.38
CA PHE A 331 -19.98 -3.61 10.72
C PHE A 331 -20.24 -4.40 9.46
N PHE A 332 -21.07 -5.46 9.50
CA PHE A 332 -21.38 -6.26 8.30
C PHE A 332 -22.27 -5.51 7.30
N GLY A 333 -23.12 -4.59 7.73
CA GLY A 333 -23.83 -3.66 6.85
C GLY A 333 -22.89 -2.77 6.06
N ILE A 334 -21.84 -2.22 6.70
CA ILE A 334 -20.80 -1.44 6.04
C ILE A 334 -19.98 -2.33 5.09
N LEU A 335 -19.69 -3.58 5.48
CA LEU A 335 -19.00 -4.54 4.61
C LEU A 335 -19.81 -4.90 3.37
N LEU A 336 -21.14 -4.96 3.45
CA LEU A 336 -21.98 -5.14 2.28
C LEU A 336 -21.83 -3.96 1.31
N ILE A 337 -21.87 -2.72 1.80
CA ILE A 337 -21.61 -1.53 0.98
C ILE A 337 -20.20 -1.58 0.38
N ALA A 338 -19.20 -1.97 1.17
CA ALA A 338 -17.83 -2.14 0.71
C ALA A 338 -17.75 -3.17 -0.44
N CYS A 339 -18.36 -4.34 -0.26
CA CYS A 339 -18.39 -5.40 -1.25
C CYS A 339 -19.06 -4.94 -2.55
N LEU A 340 -20.20 -4.25 -2.46
CA LEU A 340 -20.88 -3.68 -3.61
C LEU A 340 -20.01 -2.66 -4.35
N MET A 341 -19.36 -1.75 -3.65
CA MET A 341 -18.49 -0.76 -4.28
C MET A 341 -17.25 -1.39 -4.92
N ILE A 342 -16.59 -2.33 -4.25
CA ILE A 342 -15.38 -2.99 -4.74
C ILE A 342 -15.71 -3.91 -5.92
N SER A 343 -16.80 -4.66 -5.87
CA SER A 343 -17.20 -5.52 -6.99
C SER A 343 -17.61 -4.69 -8.22
N HIS A 344 -18.38 -3.60 -8.05
CA HIS A 344 -18.67 -2.65 -9.14
C HIS A 344 -17.38 -2.09 -9.73
N PHE A 345 -16.45 -1.61 -8.89
CA PHE A 345 -15.16 -1.04 -9.31
C PHE A 345 -14.31 -2.01 -10.12
N SER A 346 -14.35 -3.30 -9.75
CA SER A 346 -13.56 -4.36 -10.36
C SER A 346 -14.18 -4.88 -11.66
N ILE A 347 -15.49 -5.05 -11.70
CA ILE A 347 -16.21 -5.65 -12.84
C ILE A 347 -16.26 -4.70 -14.04
N LEU A 348 -16.26 -3.38 -13.84
CA LEU A 348 -16.25 -2.39 -14.94
C LEU A 348 -15.10 -2.59 -15.95
N ASN A 349 -14.00 -3.21 -15.53
CA ASN A 349 -12.93 -3.69 -16.41
C ASN A 349 -12.35 -4.99 -15.84
N TYR A 350 -13.17 -6.07 -15.88
CA TYR A 350 -12.88 -7.31 -15.17
C TYR A 350 -11.54 -7.94 -15.56
N LYS A 351 -11.16 -7.88 -16.84
CA LYS A 351 -9.88 -8.44 -17.34
C LYS A 351 -8.64 -7.82 -16.69
N ASN A 352 -8.75 -6.58 -16.24
CA ASN A 352 -7.65 -5.87 -15.60
C ASN A 352 -7.73 -5.87 -14.08
N ASN A 353 -8.94 -5.76 -13.53
CA ASN A 353 -9.14 -5.36 -12.14
C ASN A 353 -9.43 -6.53 -11.20
N ILE A 354 -10.10 -7.62 -11.66
CA ILE A 354 -10.50 -8.73 -10.77
C ILE A 354 -9.28 -9.37 -10.13
N LEU A 355 -8.23 -9.67 -10.92
CA LEU A 355 -7.02 -10.30 -10.37
C LEU A 355 -6.37 -9.41 -9.30
N ILE A 356 -6.27 -8.10 -9.52
CA ILE A 356 -5.72 -7.16 -8.52
C ILE A 356 -6.56 -7.19 -7.25
N THR A 357 -7.90 -7.16 -7.38
CA THR A 357 -8.81 -7.21 -6.24
C THR A 357 -8.62 -8.48 -5.42
N LEU A 358 -8.58 -9.64 -6.08
CA LEU A 358 -8.34 -10.91 -5.41
C LEU A 358 -6.99 -10.92 -4.69
N LEU A 359 -5.92 -10.45 -5.34
CA LEU A 359 -4.61 -10.37 -4.72
C LEU A 359 -4.62 -9.48 -3.46
N ILE A 360 -5.28 -8.31 -3.49
CA ILE A 360 -5.41 -7.44 -2.32
C ILE A 360 -6.09 -8.15 -1.16
N LEU A 361 -7.15 -8.91 -1.44
CA LEU A 361 -7.94 -9.59 -0.40
C LEU A 361 -7.17 -10.74 0.28
N ILE A 362 -6.25 -11.38 -0.44
CA ILE A 362 -5.52 -12.57 0.06
C ILE A 362 -4.04 -12.33 0.34
N MET A 363 -3.50 -11.12 0.06
CA MET A 363 -2.06 -10.86 0.13
C MET A 363 -1.45 -10.98 1.53
N VAL A 364 -2.25 -10.89 2.58
CA VAL A 364 -1.77 -10.92 3.98
C VAL A 364 -2.32 -12.14 4.70
N PRO A 365 -1.72 -13.34 4.50
CA PRO A 365 -2.15 -14.56 5.16
C PRO A 365 -1.59 -14.64 6.58
N MET A 366 -2.03 -13.76 7.48
CA MET A 366 -1.56 -13.65 8.86
C MET A 366 -2.73 -13.74 9.85
N ASN A 367 -2.46 -14.24 11.06
CA ASN A 367 -3.45 -14.28 12.14
C ASN A 367 -3.89 -12.88 12.61
N SER A 368 -3.03 -11.89 12.47
CA SER A 368 -3.34 -10.50 12.84
C SER A 368 -3.11 -9.59 11.64
N ILE A 369 -4.18 -8.97 11.16
CA ILE A 369 -4.13 -8.02 10.05
C ILE A 369 -4.08 -6.60 10.60
N PHE A 370 -2.99 -5.92 10.30
CA PHE A 370 -2.84 -4.50 10.63
C PHE A 370 -3.16 -3.64 9.41
N GLN A 371 -3.79 -2.51 9.65
CA GLN A 371 -4.08 -1.55 8.59
C GLN A 371 -2.82 -1.12 7.82
N LYS A 372 -1.66 -1.11 8.46
CA LYS A 372 -0.37 -0.78 7.84
C LYS A 372 -0.01 -1.62 6.60
N TYR A 373 -0.57 -2.83 6.47
CA TYR A 373 -0.31 -3.68 5.30
C TYR A 373 -1.01 -3.19 4.03
N LEU A 374 -2.12 -2.46 4.20
CA LEU A 374 -2.93 -1.95 3.11
C LEU A 374 -2.95 -0.42 3.03
N ASP A 375 -2.46 0.30 4.04
CA ASP A 375 -2.30 1.75 4.08
C ASP A 375 -0.80 2.11 3.96
N PRO A 376 -0.36 2.87 2.99
CA PRO A 376 -1.09 3.52 1.89
C PRO A 376 -1.13 2.70 0.58
N LEU A 377 -0.82 1.40 0.62
CA LEU A 377 -0.80 0.53 -0.56
C LEU A 377 -2.10 0.59 -1.37
N SER A 378 -3.27 0.56 -0.69
CA SER A 378 -4.58 0.64 -1.34
C SER A 378 -4.72 1.88 -2.21
N PHE A 379 -4.27 3.05 -1.72
CA PHE A 379 -4.23 4.28 -2.49
C PHE A 379 -3.36 4.12 -3.76
N ILE A 380 -2.15 3.59 -3.59
CA ILE A 380 -1.21 3.38 -4.70
C ILE A 380 -1.84 2.46 -5.75
N LEU A 381 -2.42 1.33 -5.35
CA LEU A 381 -3.04 0.36 -6.26
C LEU A 381 -4.24 0.94 -7.01
N ILE A 382 -5.17 1.62 -6.31
CA ILE A 382 -6.35 2.24 -6.91
C ILE A 382 -5.92 3.18 -8.04
N PHE A 383 -4.98 4.05 -7.78
CA PHE A 383 -4.58 5.07 -8.75
C PHE A 383 -3.55 4.60 -9.78
N SER A 384 -2.85 3.49 -9.54
CA SER A 384 -1.82 2.99 -10.46
C SER A 384 -2.26 1.82 -11.34
N LEU A 385 -2.79 0.74 -10.74
CA LEU A 385 -3.06 -0.51 -11.46
C LEU A 385 -4.52 -0.65 -11.92
N PHE A 386 -5.49 -0.17 -11.15
CA PHE A 386 -6.90 -0.25 -11.57
C PHE A 386 -7.19 0.67 -12.76
N ASP A 387 -8.00 0.22 -13.70
CA ASP A 387 -8.48 0.99 -14.86
C ASP A 387 -9.98 0.77 -15.06
N ASN A 388 -10.79 1.84 -14.87
CA ASN A 388 -12.22 1.81 -15.07
C ASN A 388 -12.80 3.23 -15.24
N SER A 389 -14.11 3.31 -15.59
CA SER A 389 -14.81 4.58 -15.81
C SER A 389 -14.92 5.42 -14.53
N VAL A 390 -15.11 4.78 -13.38
CA VAL A 390 -15.24 5.44 -12.06
C VAL A 390 -13.99 6.25 -11.74
N LEU A 391 -12.82 5.63 -11.91
CA LEU A 391 -11.53 6.29 -11.67
C LEU A 391 -11.28 7.42 -12.68
N LYS A 392 -11.58 7.20 -13.96
CA LYS A 392 -11.46 8.23 -15.00
C LYS A 392 -12.37 9.42 -14.72
N ASN A 393 -13.63 9.18 -14.32
CA ASN A 393 -14.56 10.23 -13.92
C ASN A 393 -14.06 11.03 -12.72
N PHE A 394 -13.52 10.34 -11.69
CA PHE A 394 -12.94 11.00 -10.52
C PHE A 394 -11.76 11.89 -10.92
N VAL A 395 -10.80 11.36 -11.69
CA VAL A 395 -9.61 12.12 -12.11
C VAL A 395 -9.98 13.32 -12.99
N ASN A 396 -10.97 13.19 -13.86
CA ASN A 396 -11.46 14.30 -14.70
C ASN A 396 -12.14 15.41 -13.87
N THR A 397 -12.70 15.06 -12.72
CA THR A 397 -13.36 16.01 -11.80
C THR A 397 -12.47 16.45 -10.63
N LEU A 398 -11.20 16.07 -10.60
CA LEU A 398 -10.26 16.38 -9.51
C LEU A 398 -10.20 17.85 -9.13
N LYS A 399 -10.25 18.76 -10.11
CA LYS A 399 -10.28 20.22 -9.84
C LYS A 399 -11.37 20.62 -8.84
N LYS A 400 -12.53 19.95 -8.89
CA LYS A 400 -13.68 20.24 -8.01
C LYS A 400 -13.60 19.45 -6.70
N ASN A 401 -13.02 18.26 -6.75
CA ASN A 401 -13.11 17.27 -5.67
C ASN A 401 -11.83 17.16 -4.82
N ILE A 402 -10.74 17.80 -5.22
CA ILE A 402 -9.44 17.64 -4.55
C ILE A 402 -9.48 18.07 -3.08
N ASN A 403 -10.19 19.16 -2.76
CA ASN A 403 -10.30 19.63 -1.38
C ASN A 403 -11.08 18.64 -0.49
N TYR A 404 -12.19 18.07 -0.99
CA TYR A 404 -12.94 17.04 -0.27
C TYR A 404 -12.11 15.76 -0.10
N PHE A 405 -11.30 15.43 -1.09
CA PHE A 405 -10.39 14.30 -1.05
C PHE A 405 -9.33 14.47 0.05
N TYR A 406 -8.71 15.65 0.15
CA TYR A 406 -7.78 15.98 1.21
C TYR A 406 -8.45 16.06 2.58
N LEU A 407 -9.64 16.67 2.67
CA LEU A 407 -10.40 16.76 3.92
C LEU A 407 -10.72 15.36 4.46
N TYR A 408 -11.14 14.43 3.59
CA TYR A 408 -11.43 13.06 3.97
C TYR A 408 -10.21 12.38 4.62
N PHE A 409 -9.04 12.40 3.97
CA PHE A 409 -7.84 11.80 4.54
C PHE A 409 -7.30 12.55 5.76
N PHE A 410 -7.48 13.86 5.81
CA PHE A 410 -7.15 14.66 6.99
C PHE A 410 -7.99 14.26 8.19
N ILE A 411 -9.29 14.01 8.02
CA ILE A 411 -10.15 13.49 9.10
C ILE A 411 -9.67 12.11 9.59
N ILE A 412 -9.26 11.22 8.68
CA ILE A 412 -8.70 9.92 9.05
C ILE A 412 -7.41 10.10 9.85
N TYR A 413 -6.52 10.99 9.41
CA TYR A 413 -5.27 11.27 10.10
C TYR A 413 -5.51 11.82 11.51
N VAL A 414 -6.35 12.85 11.64
CA VAL A 414 -6.72 13.42 12.94
C VAL A 414 -7.42 12.40 13.83
N GLY A 415 -8.31 11.60 13.24
CA GLY A 415 -8.98 10.51 13.94
C GLY A 415 -8.02 9.45 14.49
N SER A 416 -6.93 9.12 13.76
CA SER A 416 -5.91 8.21 14.25
C SER A 416 -5.10 8.80 15.41
N ILE A 417 -4.77 10.11 15.35
CA ILE A 417 -4.12 10.84 16.45
C ILE A 417 -5.01 10.81 17.69
N TRP A 418 -6.28 11.18 17.52
CA TRP A 418 -7.24 11.19 18.62
C TRP A 418 -7.37 9.80 19.25
N TYR A 419 -7.55 8.75 18.45
CA TYR A 419 -7.69 7.39 18.92
C TYR A 419 -6.47 6.95 19.73
N TYR A 420 -5.28 7.21 19.25
CA TYR A 420 -4.05 6.76 19.89
C TYR A 420 -3.72 7.54 21.17
N TYR A 421 -3.73 8.88 21.10
CA TYR A 421 -3.27 9.70 22.24
C TYR A 421 -4.31 9.93 23.31
N PHE A 422 -5.59 9.91 22.99
CA PHE A 422 -6.63 10.20 23.97
C PHE A 422 -7.35 8.93 24.47
N ARG A 423 -7.69 8.00 23.58
CA ARG A 423 -8.40 6.80 24.00
C ARG A 423 -7.50 5.76 24.68
N SER A 424 -6.25 5.60 24.26
CA SER A 424 -5.29 4.68 24.89
C SER A 424 -4.90 5.09 26.32
N ASN A 425 -5.13 6.36 26.69
CA ASN A 425 -4.86 6.87 28.06
C ASN A 425 -6.10 6.84 28.96
N ILE A 426 -7.28 6.47 28.45
CA ILE A 426 -8.53 6.39 29.22
C ILE A 426 -8.87 4.93 29.60
N LEU A 427 -8.28 3.95 28.92
CA LEU A 427 -8.39 2.52 29.19
C LEU A 427 -7.12 1.98 29.85
#